data_9ef3e282d25b4dafc2da11a641e212f2
#
_entry.id   9ef3e282d25b4dafc2da11a641e212f2
#
_cell.length_a   1.000
_cell.length_b   1.000
_cell.length_c   1.000
_cell.angle_alpha   90.00
_cell.angle_beta   90.00
_cell.angle_gamma   90.00
#
_symmetry.space_group_name_H-M   'P 1'
#
loop_
_entity.id
_entity.type
_entity.pdbx_description
1 polymer ?
#
loop_
_entity_poly.entity_id
_entity_poly.type
_entity_poly.pdbx_seq_one_letter_code
_entity_poly.pdbx_strand_id
1 'polypeptide(L)'
;MIQFGIQFFPNVGPETKSARQYFDECLRLVDLVDELGYANVRIVEHYFHPYGGYSPSPLLFLAAASQRTRTARLIAGAVLPVFNHPLKLAGEIGMLDALSEGRLEVGFARAFLPHEFDSFGIDLDSSRRRFDEGIEQVRLLLEQPQASSQGEFHAFENVTSLPRPTQRSRPPFWVAAYATPESFANAGTKGHGIMAIPMAGSRIRELSALYRGAWRDAGHAGEGKVMLAFHMYCAPSRREAIATAKGPIDRYLRSLVDASSGWRGDRASSAYPGYPELIERLSKESFESQLEKGAAWVGDPDSIAEQVVRLWHETGGFDIASLQVNFNTLDADLAAASMRLFSQEVVPRVRRAIADGRGAA
;
A
#
# COMPACT_ATOMS: atom_id res chain seq x y z
N MET A 1 17.01 -0.79 9.61
CA MET A 1 16.88 0.69 9.47
C MET A 1 15.62 0.98 8.66
N ILE A 2 14.77 1.89 9.11
CA ILE A 2 13.52 2.25 8.41
C ILE A 2 13.78 2.80 7.01
N GLN A 3 13.02 2.34 6.02
CA GLN A 3 12.99 2.85 4.67
C GLN A 3 11.75 3.74 4.46
N PHE A 4 11.90 4.80 3.69
CA PHE A 4 10.81 5.68 3.30
C PHE A 4 10.56 5.51 1.81
N GLY A 5 9.31 5.24 1.43
CA GLY A 5 8.87 5.18 0.05
C GLY A 5 7.69 6.11 -0.18
N ILE A 6 7.38 6.41 -1.43
CA ILE A 6 6.19 7.19 -1.77
C ILE A 6 5.08 6.29 -2.25
N GLN A 7 3.84 6.69 -1.99
CA GLN A 7 2.68 6.04 -2.56
C GLN A 7 1.73 7.03 -3.20
N PHE A 8 1.05 6.55 -4.22
CA PHE A 8 -0.03 7.25 -4.89
C PHE A 8 -1.34 6.53 -4.61
N PHE A 9 -2.30 7.30 -4.12
CA PHE A 9 -3.67 6.88 -3.98
C PHE A 9 -4.55 7.93 -4.66
N PRO A 10 -4.99 7.73 -5.91
CA PRO A 10 -5.83 8.70 -6.59
C PRO A 10 -7.11 8.91 -5.79
N ASN A 11 -7.33 10.14 -5.37
CA ASN A 11 -8.55 10.52 -4.66
C ASN A 11 -9.14 11.78 -5.30
N VAL A 12 -9.33 11.66 -6.60
CA VAL A 12 -9.83 12.70 -7.50
C VAL A 12 -10.71 12.06 -8.57
N GLY A 13 -11.56 12.85 -9.19
CA GLY A 13 -12.40 12.47 -10.31
C GLY A 13 -12.39 13.54 -11.40
N PRO A 14 -13.09 13.33 -12.54
CA PRO A 14 -13.11 14.24 -13.67
C PRO A 14 -13.50 15.68 -13.30
N GLU A 15 -14.36 15.83 -12.30
CA GLU A 15 -14.85 17.14 -11.82
C GLU A 15 -13.79 17.94 -11.04
N THR A 16 -12.74 17.28 -10.54
CA THR A 16 -11.73 17.92 -9.70
C THR A 16 -10.36 18.00 -10.34
N LYS A 17 -9.95 16.95 -11.06
CA LYS A 17 -8.67 16.87 -11.73
C LYS A 17 -8.74 15.87 -12.90
N SER A 18 -8.33 16.26 -14.10
CA SER A 18 -8.29 15.33 -15.22
C SER A 18 -7.29 14.19 -14.97
N ALA A 19 -7.54 13.02 -15.55
CA ALA A 19 -6.63 11.87 -15.45
C ALA A 19 -5.23 12.21 -15.99
N ARG A 20 -5.14 12.93 -17.11
CA ARG A 20 -3.86 13.40 -17.66
C ARG A 20 -3.09 14.22 -16.64
N GLN A 21 -3.72 15.24 -16.07
CA GLN A 21 -3.07 16.10 -15.06
C GLN A 21 -2.63 15.27 -13.84
N TYR A 22 -3.47 14.36 -13.33
CA TYR A 22 -3.13 13.53 -12.18
C TYR A 22 -1.88 12.68 -12.44
N PHE A 23 -1.82 11.99 -13.57
CA PHE A 23 -0.67 11.14 -13.90
C PHE A 23 0.59 11.94 -14.25
N ASP A 24 0.47 13.08 -14.93
CA ASP A 24 1.61 13.99 -15.17
C ASP A 24 2.21 14.47 -13.84
N GLU A 25 1.38 14.86 -12.88
CA GLU A 25 1.82 15.25 -11.52
C GLU A 25 2.49 14.08 -10.78
N CYS A 26 1.88 12.89 -10.78
CA CYS A 26 2.47 11.71 -10.14
C CYS A 26 3.84 11.36 -10.74
N LEU A 27 3.98 11.38 -12.07
CA LEU A 27 5.23 11.05 -12.72
C LEU A 27 6.31 12.12 -12.48
N ARG A 28 5.96 13.41 -12.36
CA ARG A 28 6.89 14.47 -11.91
C ARG A 28 7.40 14.20 -10.48
N LEU A 29 6.56 13.70 -9.58
CA LEU A 29 6.99 13.31 -8.22
C LEU A 29 7.84 12.04 -8.23
N VAL A 30 7.58 11.09 -9.14
CA VAL A 30 8.43 9.91 -9.35
C VAL A 30 9.85 10.30 -9.80
N ASP A 31 10.00 11.34 -10.63
CA ASP A 31 11.33 11.83 -11.07
C ASP A 31 12.24 12.24 -9.90
N LEU A 32 11.68 12.59 -8.75
CA LEU A 32 12.42 12.98 -7.55
C LEU A 32 12.87 11.81 -6.67
N VAL A 33 12.34 10.60 -6.90
CA VAL A 33 12.46 9.48 -5.95
C VAL A 33 13.90 9.06 -5.73
N ASP A 34 14.65 8.80 -6.81
CA ASP A 34 16.03 8.35 -6.71
C ASP A 34 16.95 9.47 -6.18
N GLU A 35 16.78 10.72 -6.65
CA GLU A 35 17.53 11.89 -6.19
C GLU A 35 17.38 12.10 -4.67
N LEU A 36 16.15 11.97 -4.17
CA LEU A 36 15.83 12.19 -2.77
C LEU A 36 16.02 10.95 -1.88
N GLY A 37 16.42 9.81 -2.46
CA GLY A 37 16.72 8.59 -1.71
C GLY A 37 15.49 7.88 -1.13
N TYR A 38 14.32 8.06 -1.75
CA TYR A 38 13.15 7.24 -1.43
C TYR A 38 13.34 5.81 -1.95
N ALA A 39 13.03 4.83 -1.11
CA ALA A 39 13.33 3.42 -1.38
C ALA A 39 12.38 2.76 -2.39
N ASN A 40 11.17 3.28 -2.54
CA ASN A 40 10.16 2.68 -3.42
C ASN A 40 9.09 3.66 -3.89
N VAL A 41 8.42 3.26 -4.97
CA VAL A 41 7.20 3.86 -5.50
C VAL A 41 6.08 2.84 -5.42
N ARG A 42 4.95 3.20 -4.86
CA ARG A 42 3.78 2.35 -4.69
C ARG A 42 2.52 3.02 -5.24
N ILE A 43 1.61 2.22 -5.80
CA ILE A 43 0.26 2.66 -6.21
C ILE A 43 -0.76 1.54 -5.94
N VAL A 44 -2.01 1.93 -5.68
CA VAL A 44 -3.12 1.02 -5.37
C VAL A 44 -3.87 0.55 -6.63
N GLU A 45 -4.83 -0.38 -6.47
CA GLU A 45 -5.83 -0.75 -7.48
C GLU A 45 -7.22 -0.54 -6.92
N HIS A 46 -8.03 0.29 -7.60
CA HIS A 46 -9.45 0.52 -7.32
C HIS A 46 -10.19 0.90 -8.59
N TYR A 47 -11.53 0.83 -8.55
CA TYR A 47 -12.39 0.99 -9.72
C TYR A 47 -13.62 1.86 -9.44
N PHE A 48 -14.12 2.52 -10.50
CA PHE A 48 -15.47 3.10 -10.62
C PHE A 48 -15.84 4.20 -9.60
N HIS A 49 -14.92 4.70 -8.81
CA HIS A 49 -15.17 5.75 -7.82
C HIS A 49 -13.97 6.71 -7.74
N PRO A 50 -14.16 8.01 -7.44
CA PRO A 50 -13.04 8.94 -7.22
C PRO A 50 -12.04 8.49 -6.14
N TYR A 51 -12.47 7.65 -5.20
CA TYR A 51 -11.58 6.98 -4.25
C TYR A 51 -10.85 5.82 -4.93
N GLY A 52 -9.67 6.10 -5.44
CA GLY A 52 -8.77 5.13 -6.07
C GLY A 52 -9.00 4.85 -7.55
N GLY A 53 -10.17 5.15 -8.10
CA GLY A 53 -10.60 4.66 -9.41
C GLY A 53 -9.83 5.16 -10.64
N TYR A 54 -8.94 6.13 -10.49
CA TYR A 54 -7.99 6.47 -11.56
C TYR A 54 -6.85 5.44 -11.66
N SER A 55 -6.77 4.47 -10.75
CA SER A 55 -5.75 3.42 -10.78
C SER A 55 -6.37 2.01 -10.93
N PRO A 56 -6.99 1.71 -12.10
CA PRO A 56 -7.53 0.37 -12.37
C PRO A 56 -6.43 -0.66 -12.68
N SER A 57 -5.18 -0.23 -12.89
CA SER A 57 -4.03 -1.09 -13.16
C SER A 57 -2.76 -0.49 -12.57
N PRO A 58 -2.37 -0.91 -11.36
CA PRO A 58 -1.12 -0.45 -10.74
C PRO A 58 0.10 -0.82 -11.58
N LEU A 59 0.09 -1.97 -12.25
CA LEU A 59 1.22 -2.43 -13.06
C LEU A 59 1.48 -1.50 -14.26
N LEU A 60 0.44 -0.94 -14.86
CA LEU A 60 0.57 0.01 -15.97
C LEU A 60 1.26 1.31 -15.53
N PHE A 61 0.86 1.87 -14.40
CA PHE A 61 1.52 3.06 -13.84
C PHE A 61 2.97 2.76 -13.45
N LEU A 62 3.22 1.62 -12.80
CA LEU A 62 4.56 1.23 -12.39
C LEU A 62 5.48 0.94 -13.58
N ALA A 63 4.95 0.52 -14.73
CA ALA A 63 5.73 0.41 -15.97
C ALA A 63 6.24 1.79 -16.43
N ALA A 64 5.41 2.83 -16.36
CA ALA A 64 5.85 4.20 -16.64
C ALA A 64 6.87 4.70 -15.61
N ALA A 65 6.62 4.45 -14.31
CA ALA A 65 7.52 4.82 -13.22
C ALA A 65 8.88 4.11 -13.32
N SER A 66 8.91 2.87 -13.82
CA SER A 66 10.15 2.09 -13.98
C SER A 66 11.16 2.76 -14.92
N GLN A 67 10.68 3.50 -15.91
CA GLN A 67 11.51 4.20 -16.89
C GLN A 67 12.02 5.55 -16.38
N ARG A 68 11.51 6.03 -15.23
CA ARG A 68 11.89 7.27 -14.57
C ARG A 68 12.76 7.08 -13.33
N THR A 69 12.87 5.83 -12.86
CA THR A 69 13.68 5.46 -11.68
C THR A 69 14.73 4.43 -12.06
N ARG A 70 15.81 4.34 -11.28
CA ARG A 70 16.91 3.38 -11.49
C ARG A 70 17.12 2.47 -10.28
N THR A 71 16.90 2.97 -9.09
CA THR A 71 17.21 2.26 -7.83
C THR A 71 15.98 1.93 -7.00
N ALA A 72 14.95 2.78 -7.04
CA ALA A 72 13.74 2.58 -6.27
C ALA A 72 13.01 1.28 -6.64
N ARG A 73 12.54 0.54 -5.64
CA ARG A 73 11.64 -0.60 -5.84
C ARG A 73 10.27 -0.12 -6.30
N LEU A 74 9.60 -0.93 -7.09
CA LEU A 74 8.27 -0.65 -7.61
C LEU A 74 7.28 -1.61 -6.96
N ILE A 75 6.33 -1.09 -6.19
CA ILE A 75 5.44 -1.92 -5.39
C ILE A 75 4.00 -1.78 -5.88
N ALA A 76 3.45 -2.83 -6.48
CA ALA A 76 2.00 -2.90 -6.68
C ALA A 76 1.34 -3.04 -5.30
N GLY A 77 0.65 -2.05 -4.86
CA GLY A 77 0.22 -2.06 -3.47
C GLY A 77 -1.23 -1.63 -3.24
N ALA A 78 -2.14 -2.48 -3.66
CA ALA A 78 -2.02 -3.88 -4.07
C ALA A 78 -2.75 -4.14 -5.39
N VAL A 79 -2.47 -5.28 -6.05
CA VAL A 79 -3.37 -5.83 -7.07
C VAL A 79 -4.47 -6.66 -6.40
N LEU A 80 -5.61 -6.78 -7.06
CA LEU A 80 -6.81 -7.44 -6.55
C LEU A 80 -7.08 -8.74 -7.32
N PRO A 81 -6.59 -9.92 -6.85
CA PRO A 81 -6.77 -11.18 -7.55
C PRO A 81 -8.23 -11.54 -7.84
N VAL A 82 -9.14 -11.03 -7.00
CA VAL A 82 -10.58 -11.24 -7.17
C VAL A 82 -11.13 -10.69 -8.49
N PHE A 83 -10.49 -9.64 -9.05
CA PHE A 83 -10.89 -9.00 -10.30
C PHE A 83 -9.91 -9.29 -11.46
N ASN A 84 -8.84 -10.04 -11.22
CA ASN A 84 -7.79 -10.30 -12.20
C ASN A 84 -7.66 -11.79 -12.50
N HIS A 85 -7.62 -12.14 -13.80
CA HIS A 85 -7.37 -13.51 -14.21
C HIS A 85 -5.89 -13.89 -13.96
N PRO A 86 -5.57 -14.98 -13.24
CA PRO A 86 -4.20 -15.31 -12.83
C PRO A 86 -3.23 -15.50 -14.00
N LEU A 87 -3.65 -16.08 -15.13
CA LEU A 87 -2.80 -16.22 -16.32
C LEU A 87 -2.35 -14.88 -16.88
N LYS A 88 -3.30 -13.91 -16.98
CA LYS A 88 -2.99 -12.56 -17.45
C LYS A 88 -2.09 -11.84 -16.47
N LEU A 89 -2.43 -11.88 -15.19
CA LEU A 89 -1.69 -11.19 -14.13
C LEU A 89 -0.25 -11.69 -14.02
N ALA A 90 -0.01 -13.00 -14.11
CA ALA A 90 1.34 -13.55 -14.08
C ALA A 90 2.20 -13.08 -15.26
N GLY A 91 1.64 -13.01 -16.47
CA GLY A 91 2.34 -12.46 -17.64
C GLY A 91 2.68 -10.97 -17.47
N GLU A 92 1.76 -10.17 -16.98
CA GLU A 92 1.98 -8.74 -16.71
C GLU A 92 3.04 -8.50 -15.62
N ILE A 93 3.04 -9.33 -14.56
CA ILE A 93 4.07 -9.31 -13.51
C ILE A 93 5.44 -9.63 -14.12
N GLY A 94 5.56 -10.69 -14.91
CA GLY A 94 6.82 -11.05 -15.56
C GLY A 94 7.31 -9.95 -16.51
N MET A 95 6.41 -9.33 -17.26
CA MET A 95 6.74 -8.23 -18.17
C MET A 95 7.23 -6.99 -17.40
N LEU A 96 6.54 -6.57 -16.35
CA LEU A 96 6.95 -5.42 -15.55
C LEU A 96 8.25 -5.70 -14.78
N ASP A 97 8.45 -6.92 -14.29
CA ASP A 97 9.69 -7.31 -13.64
C ASP A 97 10.88 -7.17 -14.60
N ALA A 98 10.72 -7.57 -15.87
CA ALA A 98 11.73 -7.36 -16.91
C ALA A 98 11.95 -5.86 -17.23
N LEU A 99 10.88 -5.08 -17.43
CA LEU A 99 10.96 -3.64 -17.72
C LEU A 99 11.62 -2.84 -16.58
N SER A 100 11.47 -3.30 -15.36
CA SER A 100 12.04 -2.69 -14.15
C SER A 100 13.40 -3.26 -13.75
N GLU A 101 13.98 -4.15 -14.55
CA GLU A 101 15.27 -4.78 -14.26
C GLU A 101 15.30 -5.48 -12.89
N GLY A 102 14.20 -6.20 -12.56
CA GLY A 102 14.08 -6.96 -11.31
C GLY A 102 13.82 -6.10 -10.06
N ARG A 103 13.24 -4.89 -10.22
CA ARG A 103 12.88 -4.01 -9.09
C ARG A 103 11.42 -4.13 -8.64
N LEU A 104 10.62 -4.98 -9.29
CA LEU A 104 9.21 -5.17 -8.95
C LEU A 104 9.04 -5.92 -7.62
N GLU A 105 8.05 -5.52 -6.84
CA GLU A 105 7.46 -6.26 -5.73
C GLU A 105 5.93 -6.22 -5.89
N VAL A 106 5.24 -7.32 -5.60
CA VAL A 106 3.81 -7.44 -5.86
C VAL A 106 3.03 -7.64 -4.57
N GLY A 107 2.21 -6.68 -4.25
CA GLY A 107 1.27 -6.77 -3.14
C GLY A 107 -0.12 -7.18 -3.61
N PHE A 108 -0.80 -7.96 -2.79
CA PHE A 108 -2.14 -8.47 -3.04
C PHE A 108 -3.09 -8.00 -1.94
N ALA A 109 -4.31 -7.64 -2.34
CA ALA A 109 -5.40 -7.33 -1.43
C ALA A 109 -6.69 -8.04 -1.85
N ARG A 110 -7.57 -8.24 -0.87
CA ARG A 110 -8.84 -8.96 -1.10
C ARG A 110 -9.92 -8.12 -1.75
N ALA A 111 -9.70 -6.81 -1.92
CA ALA A 111 -10.75 -5.82 -2.16
C ALA A 111 -11.74 -5.70 -0.98
N PHE A 112 -12.53 -4.65 -0.93
CA PHE A 112 -13.53 -4.48 0.13
C PHE A 112 -14.66 -3.51 -0.22
N LEU A 113 -14.62 -2.86 -1.38
CA LEU A 113 -15.61 -1.87 -1.79
C LEU A 113 -16.77 -2.57 -2.51
N PRO A 114 -18.00 -2.59 -1.94
CA PRO A 114 -19.10 -3.36 -2.52
C PRO A 114 -19.43 -3.01 -3.95
N HIS A 115 -19.34 -1.72 -4.34
CA HIS A 115 -19.63 -1.28 -5.71
C HIS A 115 -18.68 -1.89 -6.76
N GLU A 116 -17.44 -2.22 -6.38
CA GLU A 116 -16.50 -2.91 -7.27
C GLU A 116 -16.98 -4.34 -7.54
N PHE A 117 -17.37 -5.07 -6.49
CA PHE A 117 -17.93 -6.42 -6.63
C PHE A 117 -19.22 -6.44 -7.46
N ASP A 118 -20.13 -5.51 -7.18
CA ASP A 118 -21.39 -5.39 -7.91
C ASP A 118 -21.14 -5.11 -9.40
N SER A 119 -20.20 -4.22 -9.72
CA SER A 119 -19.88 -3.85 -11.10
C SER A 119 -19.19 -4.97 -11.88
N PHE A 120 -18.35 -5.76 -11.23
CA PHE A 120 -17.72 -6.95 -11.84
C PHE A 120 -18.62 -8.19 -11.82
N GLY A 121 -19.80 -8.14 -11.19
CA GLY A 121 -20.71 -9.28 -11.04
C GLY A 121 -20.11 -10.43 -10.20
N ILE A 122 -19.27 -10.09 -9.23
CA ILE A 122 -18.58 -11.07 -8.37
C ILE A 122 -19.24 -11.08 -6.98
N ASP A 123 -19.61 -12.28 -6.53
CA ASP A 123 -20.12 -12.47 -5.18
C ASP A 123 -19.06 -12.14 -4.13
N LEU A 124 -19.44 -11.25 -3.22
CA LEU A 124 -18.60 -10.71 -2.15
C LEU A 124 -18.16 -11.81 -1.16
N ASP A 125 -19.02 -12.81 -0.92
CA ASP A 125 -18.69 -13.93 -0.04
C ASP A 125 -17.69 -14.93 -0.66
N SER A 126 -17.48 -14.87 -1.98
CA SER A 126 -16.43 -15.64 -2.66
C SER A 126 -15.04 -15.01 -2.55
N SER A 127 -14.94 -13.75 -2.08
CA SER A 127 -13.72 -12.93 -2.17
C SER A 127 -12.49 -13.56 -1.51
N ARG A 128 -12.63 -14.21 -0.36
CA ARG A 128 -11.49 -14.86 0.32
C ARG A 128 -10.95 -16.04 -0.49
N ARG A 129 -11.84 -16.90 -0.96
CA ARG A 129 -11.43 -18.06 -1.77
C ARG A 129 -10.77 -17.64 -3.07
N ARG A 130 -11.34 -16.63 -3.78
CA ARG A 130 -10.73 -16.04 -4.99
C ARG A 130 -9.37 -15.41 -4.70
N PHE A 131 -9.23 -14.73 -3.59
CA PHE A 131 -7.95 -14.14 -3.16
C PHE A 131 -6.89 -15.21 -2.92
N ASP A 132 -7.21 -16.24 -2.14
CA ASP A 132 -6.26 -17.30 -1.78
C ASP A 132 -5.88 -18.13 -3.02
N GLU A 133 -6.85 -18.50 -3.88
CA GLU A 133 -6.63 -19.21 -5.13
C GLU A 133 -5.79 -18.39 -6.11
N GLY A 134 -6.16 -17.10 -6.31
CA GLY A 134 -5.50 -16.24 -7.28
C GLY A 134 -4.02 -15.99 -6.95
N ILE A 135 -3.68 -15.75 -5.67
CA ILE A 135 -2.27 -15.60 -5.26
C ILE A 135 -1.48 -16.89 -5.52
N GLU A 136 -2.05 -18.03 -5.14
CA GLU A 136 -1.38 -19.31 -5.30
C GLU A 136 -1.16 -19.66 -6.78
N GLN A 137 -2.15 -19.44 -7.63
CA GLN A 137 -2.03 -19.66 -9.06
C GLN A 137 -1.01 -18.72 -9.72
N VAL A 138 -0.99 -17.45 -9.34
CA VAL A 138 0.05 -16.50 -9.80
C VAL A 138 1.43 -16.95 -9.33
N ARG A 139 1.57 -17.40 -8.09
CA ARG A 139 2.84 -17.94 -7.57
C ARG A 139 3.33 -19.15 -8.40
N LEU A 140 2.47 -20.13 -8.64
CA LEU A 140 2.78 -21.31 -9.44
C LEU A 140 3.23 -20.92 -10.86
N LEU A 141 2.49 -20.01 -11.52
CA LEU A 141 2.80 -19.54 -12.87
C LEU A 141 4.15 -18.83 -12.97
N LEU A 142 4.54 -18.09 -11.93
CA LEU A 142 5.82 -17.36 -11.90
C LEU A 142 7.00 -18.28 -11.54
N GLU A 143 6.81 -19.25 -10.65
CA GLU A 143 7.89 -20.10 -10.14
C GLU A 143 8.17 -21.33 -11.02
N GLN A 144 7.12 -21.96 -11.55
CA GLN A 144 7.25 -23.20 -12.31
C GLN A 144 7.47 -22.94 -13.80
N PRO A 145 8.35 -23.70 -14.49
CA PRO A 145 8.52 -23.59 -15.94
C PRO A 145 7.22 -23.88 -16.70
N GLN A 146 6.43 -24.82 -16.19
CA GLN A 146 5.11 -25.19 -16.70
C GLN A 146 4.20 -25.48 -15.51
N ALA A 147 3.06 -24.84 -15.47
CA ALA A 147 2.12 -24.87 -14.34
C ALA A 147 0.77 -25.45 -14.76
N SER A 148 0.16 -26.19 -13.84
CA SER A 148 -1.24 -26.63 -13.92
C SER A 148 -1.94 -26.32 -12.60
N SER A 149 -3.22 -25.99 -12.66
CA SER A 149 -4.05 -25.78 -11.49
C SER A 149 -5.50 -26.14 -11.78
N GLN A 150 -6.16 -26.76 -10.82
CA GLN A 150 -7.60 -27.07 -10.84
C GLN A 150 -8.25 -26.31 -9.68
N GLY A 151 -8.44 -25.00 -9.88
CA GLY A 151 -9.08 -24.15 -8.88
C GLY A 151 -10.60 -24.13 -9.00
N GLU A 152 -11.26 -23.55 -8.01
CA GLU A 152 -12.71 -23.32 -8.01
C GLU A 152 -13.11 -22.27 -9.07
N PHE A 153 -12.27 -21.25 -9.28
CA PHE A 153 -12.58 -20.10 -10.13
C PHE A 153 -11.80 -20.11 -11.44
N HIS A 154 -10.58 -20.64 -11.44
CA HIS A 154 -9.74 -20.72 -12.61
C HIS A 154 -9.04 -22.08 -12.68
N ALA A 155 -9.09 -22.70 -13.85
CA ALA A 155 -8.39 -23.93 -14.13
C ALA A 155 -7.54 -23.77 -15.40
N PHE A 156 -6.34 -24.35 -15.40
CA PHE A 156 -5.44 -24.37 -16.54
C PHE A 156 -4.49 -25.56 -16.45
N GLU A 157 -4.01 -26.02 -17.60
CA GLU A 157 -3.15 -27.18 -17.69
C GLU A 157 -1.96 -26.90 -18.59
N ASN A 158 -0.75 -27.29 -18.14
CA ASN A 158 0.50 -27.23 -18.89
C ASN A 158 0.83 -25.84 -19.47
N VAL A 159 0.54 -24.77 -18.71
CA VAL A 159 0.77 -23.39 -19.15
C VAL A 159 2.18 -22.92 -18.78
N THR A 160 2.90 -22.37 -19.73
CA THR A 160 4.14 -21.61 -19.52
C THR A 160 3.81 -20.12 -19.49
N SER A 161 3.97 -19.48 -18.33
CA SER A 161 3.82 -18.01 -18.23
C SER A 161 5.03 -17.31 -18.80
N LEU A 162 4.81 -16.40 -19.74
CA LEU A 162 5.84 -15.60 -20.41
C LEU A 162 5.47 -14.10 -20.36
N PRO A 163 6.47 -13.17 -20.22
CA PRO A 163 7.89 -13.50 -19.96
C PRO A 163 8.11 -14.05 -18.55
N ARG A 164 9.20 -14.80 -18.37
CA ARG A 164 9.61 -15.27 -17.05
C ARG A 164 10.12 -14.10 -16.20
N PRO A 165 9.95 -14.11 -14.87
CA PRO A 165 10.53 -13.08 -14.01
C PRO A 165 12.04 -12.95 -14.18
N THR A 166 12.55 -11.73 -14.14
CA THR A 166 13.98 -11.40 -14.11
C THR A 166 14.57 -11.75 -12.74
N GLN A 167 13.80 -11.54 -11.68
CA GLN A 167 14.17 -11.91 -10.33
C GLN A 167 14.16 -13.45 -10.18
N ARG A 168 15.12 -13.98 -9.43
CA ARG A 168 15.19 -15.41 -9.17
C ARG A 168 13.94 -15.91 -8.47
N SER A 169 13.31 -16.92 -9.03
CA SER A 169 12.04 -17.53 -8.68
C SER A 169 10.85 -16.61 -9.02
N ARG A 170 10.68 -15.47 -8.37
CA ARG A 170 9.63 -14.46 -8.59
C ARG A 170 9.92 -13.16 -7.84
N PRO A 171 9.24 -12.05 -8.16
CA PRO A 171 9.21 -10.86 -7.33
C PRO A 171 8.74 -11.17 -5.90
N PRO A 172 9.24 -10.45 -4.87
CA PRO A 172 8.71 -10.55 -3.50
C PRO A 172 7.21 -10.27 -3.46
N PHE A 173 6.48 -11.09 -2.69
CA PHE A 173 5.04 -10.92 -2.49
C PHE A 173 4.76 -10.22 -1.17
N TRP A 174 3.73 -9.39 -1.17
CA TRP A 174 3.17 -8.69 -0.02
C TRP A 174 1.67 -8.97 0.06
N VAL A 175 1.12 -8.89 1.26
CA VAL A 175 -0.32 -8.99 1.50
C VAL A 175 -0.79 -7.78 2.29
N ALA A 176 -1.86 -7.16 1.82
CA ALA A 176 -2.53 -6.11 2.57
C ALA A 176 -3.40 -6.74 3.66
N ALA A 177 -3.17 -6.34 4.92
CA ALA A 177 -3.95 -6.76 6.07
C ALA A 177 -4.31 -5.54 6.93
N TYR A 178 -5.55 -5.53 7.46
CA TYR A 178 -5.97 -4.44 8.34
C TYR A 178 -5.62 -4.75 9.81
N ALA A 179 -6.39 -5.59 10.49
CA ALA A 179 -6.22 -5.83 11.92
C ALA A 179 -6.48 -7.29 12.36
N THR A 180 -6.66 -8.20 11.42
CA THR A 180 -7.02 -9.59 11.70
C THR A 180 -5.76 -10.40 12.01
N PRO A 181 -5.61 -10.97 13.23
CA PRO A 181 -4.44 -11.76 13.64
C PRO A 181 -4.12 -12.89 12.67
N GLU A 182 -5.15 -13.60 12.21
CA GLU A 182 -5.03 -14.69 11.25
C GLU A 182 -4.37 -14.25 9.92
N SER A 183 -4.72 -13.07 9.41
CA SER A 183 -4.13 -12.55 8.17
C SER A 183 -2.63 -12.27 8.33
N PHE A 184 -2.20 -11.77 9.49
CA PHE A 184 -0.81 -11.55 9.82
C PHE A 184 -0.04 -12.87 9.96
N ALA A 185 -0.60 -13.84 10.71
CA ALA A 185 0.00 -15.16 10.85
C ALA A 185 0.14 -15.87 9.49
N ASN A 186 -0.91 -15.89 8.68
CA ASN A 186 -0.90 -16.51 7.36
C ASN A 186 0.13 -15.88 6.41
N ALA A 187 0.27 -14.56 6.42
CA ALA A 187 1.30 -13.89 5.63
C ALA A 187 2.71 -14.33 6.07
N GLY A 188 2.97 -14.42 7.38
CA GLY A 188 4.23 -14.92 7.92
C GLY A 188 4.50 -16.36 7.49
N THR A 189 3.53 -17.25 7.65
CA THR A 189 3.63 -18.67 7.24
C THR A 189 3.93 -18.82 5.74
N LYS A 190 3.33 -17.98 4.90
CA LYS A 190 3.53 -18.01 3.43
C LYS A 190 4.78 -17.27 2.94
N GLY A 191 5.55 -16.62 3.83
CA GLY A 191 6.74 -15.86 3.46
C GLY A 191 6.42 -14.58 2.68
N HIS A 192 5.27 -13.94 2.95
CA HIS A 192 4.86 -12.68 2.34
C HIS A 192 5.12 -11.49 3.27
N GLY A 193 5.55 -10.35 2.72
CA GLY A 193 5.58 -9.10 3.46
C GLY A 193 4.16 -8.64 3.84
N ILE A 194 4.03 -7.84 4.89
CA ILE A 194 2.76 -7.25 5.33
C ILE A 194 2.70 -5.77 4.94
N MET A 195 1.60 -5.36 4.34
CA MET A 195 1.20 -3.96 4.15
C MET A 195 -0.01 -3.68 5.04
N ALA A 196 0.12 -2.70 5.93
CA ALA A 196 -0.98 -2.30 6.82
C ALA A 196 -1.15 -0.78 6.86
N ILE A 197 -2.31 -0.35 7.34
CA ILE A 197 -2.54 1.06 7.70
C ILE A 197 -2.20 1.26 9.18
N PRO A 198 -1.82 2.47 9.60
CA PRO A 198 -1.56 2.76 10.99
C PRO A 198 -2.79 2.56 11.86
N MET A 199 -2.57 1.97 13.01
CA MET A 199 -3.50 1.81 14.11
C MET A 199 -2.73 2.05 15.43
N ALA A 200 -3.36 1.88 16.59
CA ALA A 200 -2.66 2.02 17.86
C ALA A 200 -1.33 1.22 17.87
N GLY A 201 -0.24 1.86 18.28
CA GLY A 201 1.10 1.29 18.20
C GLY A 201 1.23 -0.07 18.91
N SER A 202 0.56 -0.24 20.07
CA SER A 202 0.49 -1.52 20.78
C SER A 202 -0.14 -2.63 19.95
N ARG A 203 -1.18 -2.31 19.17
CA ARG A 203 -1.84 -3.29 18.30
C ARG A 203 -0.96 -3.70 17.12
N ILE A 204 -0.28 -2.74 16.50
CA ILE A 204 0.72 -3.05 15.44
C ILE A 204 1.84 -3.92 16.01
N ARG A 205 2.33 -3.61 17.21
CA ARG A 205 3.38 -4.42 17.87
C ARG A 205 2.93 -5.88 18.07
N GLU A 206 1.73 -6.10 18.59
CA GLU A 206 1.15 -7.42 18.78
C GLU A 206 1.06 -8.20 17.47
N LEU A 207 0.45 -7.59 16.44
CA LEU A 207 0.26 -8.21 15.13
C LEU A 207 1.59 -8.47 14.41
N SER A 208 2.55 -7.56 14.52
CA SER A 208 3.88 -7.74 13.94
C SER A 208 4.67 -8.85 14.63
N ALA A 209 4.50 -9.01 15.95
CA ALA A 209 5.11 -10.12 16.69
C ALA A 209 4.54 -11.47 16.25
N LEU A 210 3.21 -11.56 16.08
CA LEU A 210 2.53 -12.75 15.56
C LEU A 210 3.01 -13.09 14.14
N TYR A 211 3.08 -12.10 13.25
CA TYR A 211 3.59 -12.24 11.90
C TYR A 211 5.03 -12.78 11.87
N ARG A 212 5.94 -12.13 12.62
CA ARG A 212 7.35 -12.53 12.68
C ARG A 212 7.54 -13.89 13.35
N GLY A 213 6.68 -14.26 14.32
CA GLY A 213 6.63 -15.61 14.90
C GLY A 213 6.33 -16.65 13.84
N ALA A 214 5.22 -16.49 13.11
CA ALA A 214 4.80 -17.39 12.04
C ALA A 214 5.84 -17.48 10.89
N TRP A 215 6.53 -16.38 10.59
CA TRP A 215 7.63 -16.34 9.62
C TRP A 215 8.79 -17.25 10.02
N ARG A 216 9.23 -17.15 11.28
CA ARG A 216 10.31 -17.99 11.82
C ARG A 216 9.90 -19.46 11.91
N ASP A 217 8.69 -19.74 12.40
CA ASP A 217 8.16 -21.10 12.57
C ASP A 217 8.04 -21.82 11.23
N ALA A 218 7.77 -21.09 10.14
CA ALA A 218 7.77 -21.61 8.78
C ALA A 218 9.18 -21.77 8.16
N GLY A 219 10.24 -21.39 8.85
CA GLY A 219 11.63 -21.55 8.40
C GLY A 219 12.08 -20.55 7.33
N HIS A 220 11.37 -19.43 7.16
CA HIS A 220 11.76 -18.41 6.20
C HIS A 220 13.01 -17.62 6.68
N ALA A 221 13.87 -17.23 5.74
CA ALA A 221 15.07 -16.46 6.06
C ALA A 221 14.73 -15.03 6.50
N GLY A 222 15.47 -14.50 7.48
CA GLY A 222 15.26 -13.16 8.04
C GLY A 222 14.02 -13.07 8.94
N GLU A 223 13.45 -11.89 9.08
CA GLU A 223 12.33 -11.62 9.99
C GLU A 223 11.01 -11.24 9.29
N GLY A 224 10.99 -11.27 7.97
CA GLY A 224 9.89 -10.70 7.19
C GLY A 224 9.91 -9.16 7.21
N LYS A 225 8.99 -8.54 6.49
CA LYS A 225 8.92 -7.07 6.39
C LYS A 225 7.52 -6.56 6.68
N VAL A 226 7.45 -5.47 7.45
CA VAL A 226 6.21 -4.75 7.77
C VAL A 226 6.27 -3.36 7.14
N MET A 227 5.27 -3.04 6.31
CA MET A 227 5.07 -1.73 5.72
C MET A 227 3.83 -1.07 6.32
N LEU A 228 3.95 0.20 6.71
CA LEU A 228 2.83 1.02 7.16
C LEU A 228 2.63 2.22 6.22
N ALA A 229 1.38 2.57 5.94
CA ALA A 229 1.03 3.64 5.01
C ALA A 229 0.57 4.90 5.76
N PHE A 230 1.12 6.06 5.41
CA PHE A 230 0.86 7.34 6.09
C PHE A 230 0.53 8.43 5.08
N HIS A 231 -0.32 9.39 5.46
CA HIS A 231 -0.29 10.69 4.80
C HIS A 231 0.94 11.47 5.25
N MET A 232 1.65 12.12 4.33
CA MET A 232 2.83 12.91 4.69
C MET A 232 2.81 14.27 4.01
N TYR A 233 2.94 15.33 4.83
CA TYR A 233 3.18 16.67 4.33
C TYR A 233 4.08 17.45 5.30
N CYS A 234 5.28 17.78 4.84
CA CYS A 234 6.29 18.53 5.57
C CYS A 234 6.39 19.97 5.01
N ALA A 235 6.31 20.97 5.88
CA ALA A 235 6.47 22.36 5.52
C ALA A 235 7.44 23.06 6.50
N PRO A 236 7.94 24.28 6.19
CA PRO A 236 8.86 25.00 7.08
C PRO A 236 8.28 25.29 8.47
N SER A 237 6.97 25.36 8.60
CA SER A 237 6.30 25.53 9.89
C SER A 237 5.09 24.60 10.03
N ARG A 238 4.84 24.14 11.27
CA ARG A 238 3.67 23.33 11.58
C ARG A 238 2.34 24.00 11.20
N ARG A 239 2.26 25.33 11.39
CA ARG A 239 1.07 26.11 11.02
C ARG A 239 0.77 26.01 9.52
N GLU A 240 1.79 26.20 8.70
CA GLU A 240 1.67 26.10 7.24
C GLU A 240 1.32 24.68 6.81
N ALA A 241 1.98 23.67 7.38
CA ALA A 241 1.71 22.26 7.09
C ALA A 241 0.24 21.91 7.36
N ILE A 242 -0.28 22.27 8.52
CA ILE A 242 -1.67 22.01 8.89
C ILE A 242 -2.64 22.77 7.97
N ALA A 243 -2.39 24.04 7.70
CA ALA A 243 -3.24 24.84 6.84
C ALA A 243 -3.37 24.25 5.42
N THR A 244 -2.28 23.69 4.89
CA THR A 244 -2.24 23.10 3.55
C THR A 244 -2.85 21.68 3.51
N ALA A 245 -2.51 20.83 4.47
CA ALA A 245 -2.84 19.40 4.40
C ALA A 245 -4.24 19.05 4.92
N LYS A 246 -4.79 19.83 5.87
CA LYS A 246 -6.07 19.53 6.54
C LYS A 246 -7.21 19.31 5.56
N GLY A 247 -7.47 20.27 4.70
CA GLY A 247 -8.58 20.20 3.76
C GLY A 247 -8.50 18.98 2.81
N PRO A 248 -7.36 18.74 2.14
CA PRO A 248 -7.16 17.56 1.31
C PRO A 248 -7.31 16.23 2.07
N ILE A 249 -6.78 16.09 3.28
CA ILE A 249 -6.92 14.87 4.09
C ILE A 249 -8.38 14.64 4.50
N ASP A 250 -9.08 15.68 4.98
CA ASP A 250 -10.50 15.55 5.32
C ASP A 250 -11.36 15.14 4.12
N ARG A 251 -11.04 15.63 2.91
CA ARG A 251 -11.72 15.20 1.68
C ARG A 251 -11.39 13.74 1.31
N TYR A 252 -10.14 13.32 1.51
CA TYR A 252 -9.76 11.92 1.33
C TYR A 252 -10.56 10.99 2.24
N LEU A 253 -10.67 11.31 3.54
CA LEU A 253 -11.41 10.51 4.51
C LEU A 253 -12.91 10.44 4.16
N ARG A 254 -13.50 11.56 3.75
CA ARG A 254 -14.91 11.57 3.29
C ARG A 254 -15.11 10.70 2.05
N SER A 255 -14.19 10.75 1.08
CA SER A 255 -14.27 9.94 -0.13
C SER A 255 -14.16 8.43 0.16
N LEU A 256 -13.33 8.03 1.16
CA LEU A 256 -13.28 6.64 1.64
C LEU A 256 -14.64 6.20 2.19
N VAL A 257 -15.24 7.02 3.04
CA VAL A 257 -16.56 6.73 3.63
C VAL A 257 -17.65 6.63 2.57
N ASP A 258 -17.59 7.51 1.57
CA ASP A 258 -18.52 7.52 0.45
C ASP A 258 -18.39 6.26 -0.41
N ALA A 259 -17.16 5.93 -0.83
CA ALA A 259 -16.87 4.69 -1.57
C ALA A 259 -17.30 3.42 -0.81
N SER A 260 -17.24 3.47 0.52
CA SER A 260 -17.59 2.36 1.41
C SER A 260 -19.08 2.36 1.81
N SER A 261 -19.89 3.30 1.30
CA SER A 261 -21.30 3.48 1.71
C SER A 261 -22.17 2.25 1.45
N GLY A 262 -21.80 1.41 0.49
CA GLY A 262 -22.47 0.14 0.21
C GLY A 262 -22.44 -0.87 1.38
N TRP A 263 -21.64 -0.64 2.43
CA TRP A 263 -21.67 -1.41 3.67
C TRP A 263 -22.73 -0.94 4.67
N ARG A 264 -23.40 0.17 4.40
CA ARG A 264 -24.46 0.69 5.26
C ARG A 264 -25.79 -0.03 4.97
N GLY A 265 -26.63 -0.17 6.02
CA GLY A 265 -27.89 -0.89 5.94
C GLY A 265 -27.74 -2.39 6.19
N ASP A 266 -28.59 -3.20 5.55
CA ASP A 266 -28.70 -4.64 5.81
C ASP A 266 -27.67 -5.50 5.06
N ARG A 267 -26.67 -4.90 4.40
CA ARG A 267 -25.64 -5.67 3.69
C ARG A 267 -24.73 -6.35 4.71
N ALA A 268 -24.89 -7.64 4.87
CA ALA A 268 -24.01 -8.51 5.64
C ALA A 268 -23.22 -9.42 4.70
N SER A 269 -21.99 -9.73 5.07
CA SER A 269 -21.16 -10.70 4.36
C SER A 269 -20.38 -11.53 5.37
N SER A 270 -20.44 -12.84 5.23
CA SER A 270 -19.66 -13.76 6.05
C SER A 270 -18.15 -13.63 5.83
N ALA A 271 -17.75 -13.16 4.65
CA ALA A 271 -16.35 -12.90 4.29
C ALA A 271 -15.80 -11.59 4.90
N TYR A 272 -16.68 -10.69 5.35
CA TYR A 272 -16.33 -9.37 5.90
C TYR A 272 -17.03 -9.07 7.22
N PRO A 273 -16.84 -9.92 8.26
CA PRO A 273 -17.46 -9.68 9.57
C PRO A 273 -16.97 -8.36 10.16
N GLY A 274 -17.89 -7.55 10.69
CA GLY A 274 -17.58 -6.28 11.36
C GLY A 274 -17.26 -5.10 10.42
N TYR A 275 -17.45 -5.24 9.09
CA TYR A 275 -17.22 -4.13 8.14
C TYR A 275 -18.22 -2.98 8.30
N PRO A 276 -19.53 -3.19 8.52
CA PRO A 276 -20.44 -2.09 8.80
C PRO A 276 -19.99 -1.22 9.97
N GLU A 277 -19.58 -1.83 11.08
CA GLU A 277 -19.06 -1.14 12.27
C GLU A 277 -17.71 -0.47 12.01
N LEU A 278 -16.87 -1.08 11.16
CA LEU A 278 -15.62 -0.46 10.72
C LEU A 278 -15.91 0.83 9.95
N ILE A 279 -16.83 0.82 8.99
CA ILE A 279 -17.19 2.00 8.20
C ILE A 279 -17.82 3.09 9.09
N GLU A 280 -18.64 2.71 10.06
CA GLU A 280 -19.14 3.66 11.04
C GLU A 280 -18.00 4.34 11.84
N ARG A 281 -16.99 3.59 12.26
CA ARG A 281 -15.80 4.15 12.92
C ARG A 281 -15.00 5.07 11.99
N LEU A 282 -14.79 4.64 10.74
CA LEU A 282 -14.09 5.46 9.74
C LEU A 282 -14.82 6.77 9.43
N SER A 283 -16.17 6.79 9.52
CA SER A 283 -16.94 8.02 9.30
C SER A 283 -16.72 9.09 10.38
N LYS A 284 -16.14 8.71 11.52
CA LYS A 284 -15.79 9.64 12.63
C LYS A 284 -14.34 10.12 12.54
N GLU A 285 -13.56 9.62 11.56
CA GLU A 285 -12.19 10.06 11.38
C GLU A 285 -12.12 11.46 10.79
N SER A 286 -11.15 12.23 11.25
CA SER A 286 -10.83 13.58 10.81
C SER A 286 -9.33 13.76 10.69
N PHE A 287 -8.91 14.86 10.11
CA PHE A 287 -7.50 15.25 10.08
C PHE A 287 -6.88 15.24 11.48
N GLU A 288 -7.59 15.78 12.48
CA GLU A 288 -7.14 15.85 13.86
C GLU A 288 -6.94 14.44 14.45
N SER A 289 -7.91 13.55 14.25
CA SER A 289 -7.79 12.16 14.72
C SER A 289 -6.64 11.41 14.03
N GLN A 290 -6.36 11.68 12.75
CA GLN A 290 -5.23 11.10 12.04
C GLN A 290 -3.88 11.59 12.58
N LEU A 291 -3.78 12.88 12.93
CA LEU A 291 -2.59 13.42 13.59
C LEU A 291 -2.36 12.80 14.97
N GLU A 292 -3.41 12.73 15.79
CA GLU A 292 -3.36 12.19 17.15
C GLU A 292 -2.90 10.71 17.15
N LYS A 293 -3.43 9.93 16.22
CA LYS A 293 -3.08 8.50 16.05
C LYS A 293 -1.72 8.27 15.37
N GLY A 294 -1.05 9.33 14.90
CA GLY A 294 0.19 9.21 14.13
C GLY A 294 0.01 8.59 12.74
N ALA A 295 -1.21 8.58 12.20
CA ALA A 295 -1.52 8.09 10.86
C ALA A 295 -1.27 9.16 9.78
N ALA A 296 -1.19 10.42 10.15
CA ALA A 296 -0.78 11.53 9.30
C ALA A 296 0.46 12.20 9.90
N TRP A 297 1.54 12.25 9.14
CA TRP A 297 2.76 12.96 9.47
C TRP A 297 2.74 14.33 8.81
N VAL A 298 2.12 15.29 9.49
CA VAL A 298 1.93 16.65 8.99
C VAL A 298 2.52 17.64 10.00
N GLY A 299 3.51 18.42 9.57
CA GLY A 299 4.19 19.36 10.45
C GLY A 299 5.47 19.95 9.85
N ASP A 300 6.26 20.55 10.71
CA ASP A 300 7.64 20.91 10.42
C ASP A 300 8.58 19.70 10.61
N PRO A 301 9.84 19.81 10.16
CA PRO A 301 10.78 18.69 10.23
C PRO A 301 10.98 18.09 11.62
N ASP A 302 11.03 18.91 12.66
CA ASP A 302 11.29 18.44 14.04
C ASP A 302 10.08 17.67 14.57
N SER A 303 8.87 18.24 14.44
CA SER A 303 7.64 17.59 14.89
C SER A 303 7.33 16.29 14.15
N ILE A 304 7.64 16.20 12.85
CA ILE A 304 7.48 14.94 12.10
C ILE A 304 8.52 13.91 12.55
N ALA A 305 9.77 14.29 12.70
CA ALA A 305 10.82 13.37 13.15
C ALA A 305 10.48 12.75 14.53
N GLU A 306 10.00 13.55 15.47
CA GLU A 306 9.52 13.07 16.78
C GLU A 306 8.35 12.08 16.65
N GLN A 307 7.36 12.37 15.79
CA GLN A 307 6.23 11.48 15.54
C GLN A 307 6.68 10.12 14.97
N VAL A 308 7.58 10.14 13.99
CA VAL A 308 8.10 8.92 13.35
C VAL A 308 8.85 8.07 14.36
N VAL A 309 9.75 8.65 15.14
CA VAL A 309 10.56 7.94 16.16
C VAL A 309 9.67 7.35 17.25
N ARG A 310 8.72 8.14 17.76
CA ARG A 310 7.75 7.67 18.76
C ARG A 310 6.96 6.46 18.24
N LEU A 311 6.35 6.58 17.05
CA LEU A 311 5.56 5.50 16.48
C LEU A 311 6.40 4.26 16.20
N TRP A 312 7.65 4.43 15.72
CA TRP A 312 8.54 3.32 15.49
C TRP A 312 8.82 2.52 16.78
N HIS A 313 9.02 3.21 17.90
CA HIS A 313 9.18 2.55 19.21
C HIS A 313 7.89 1.92 19.71
N GLU A 314 6.75 2.62 19.60
CA GLU A 314 5.45 2.11 20.03
C GLU A 314 5.05 0.83 19.29
N THR A 315 5.36 0.74 18.00
CA THR A 315 5.05 -0.43 17.16
C THR A 315 6.03 -1.59 17.33
N GLY A 316 7.15 -1.39 18.02
CA GLY A 316 8.25 -2.37 18.08
C GLY A 316 9.08 -2.41 16.79
N GLY A 317 8.98 -1.37 15.95
CA GLY A 317 9.68 -1.23 14.68
C GLY A 317 8.88 -1.77 13.49
N PHE A 318 8.96 -1.02 12.39
CA PHE A 318 8.49 -1.43 11.06
C PHE A 318 9.58 -1.11 10.03
N ASP A 319 9.50 -1.76 8.88
CA ASP A 319 10.60 -1.74 7.90
C ASP A 319 10.44 -0.63 6.86
N ILE A 320 9.21 -0.36 6.44
CA ILE A 320 8.90 0.62 5.39
C ILE A 320 7.77 1.55 5.84
N ALA A 321 8.01 2.86 5.74
CA ALA A 321 6.97 3.88 5.75
C ALA A 321 6.60 4.21 4.30
N SER A 322 5.38 3.89 3.89
CA SER A 322 4.83 4.20 2.57
C SER A 322 4.05 5.51 2.66
N LEU A 323 4.59 6.57 2.08
CA LEU A 323 4.13 7.95 2.28
C LEU A 323 3.22 8.38 1.14
N GLN A 324 1.96 8.65 1.41
CA GLN A 324 1.07 9.29 0.47
C GLN A 324 1.40 10.78 0.41
N VAL A 325 2.00 11.19 -0.72
CA VAL A 325 2.60 12.52 -0.89
C VAL A 325 1.72 13.50 -1.68
N ASN A 326 0.75 13.00 -2.48
CA ASN A 326 -0.16 13.82 -3.30
C ASN A 326 -1.63 13.43 -3.08
N PHE A 327 -2.12 13.58 -1.90
CA PHE A 327 -3.49 13.23 -1.55
C PHE A 327 -4.51 14.28 -1.99
N ASN A 328 -5.63 13.82 -2.57
CA ASN A 328 -6.75 14.61 -3.07
C ASN A 328 -6.29 15.75 -4.00
N THR A 329 -6.62 16.99 -3.73
CA THR A 329 -6.28 18.16 -4.53
C THR A 329 -5.02 18.89 -4.07
N LEU A 330 -4.15 18.26 -3.29
CA LEU A 330 -2.86 18.84 -2.94
C LEU A 330 -2.08 19.19 -4.20
N ASP A 331 -1.55 20.40 -4.26
CA ASP A 331 -0.77 20.88 -5.37
C ASP A 331 0.55 20.10 -5.52
N ALA A 332 0.92 19.76 -6.76
CA ALA A 332 2.09 18.93 -7.02
C ALA A 332 3.43 19.61 -6.69
N ASP A 333 3.51 20.95 -6.83
CA ASP A 333 4.73 21.68 -6.49
C ASP A 333 4.90 21.77 -4.96
N LEU A 334 3.78 21.89 -4.23
CA LEU A 334 3.79 21.79 -2.76
C LEU A 334 4.14 20.38 -2.31
N ALA A 335 3.63 19.34 -2.97
CA ALA A 335 4.01 17.96 -2.70
C ALA A 335 5.50 17.71 -2.95
N ALA A 336 6.05 18.21 -4.05
CA ALA A 336 7.47 18.13 -4.38
C ALA A 336 8.36 18.86 -3.35
N ALA A 337 7.96 20.06 -2.93
CA ALA A 337 8.66 20.82 -1.88
C ALA A 337 8.65 20.06 -0.54
N SER A 338 7.51 19.48 -0.18
CA SER A 338 7.35 18.63 1.01
C SER A 338 8.24 17.39 0.96
N MET A 339 8.32 16.69 -0.17
CA MET A 339 9.19 15.54 -0.36
C MET A 339 10.68 15.91 -0.18
N ARG A 340 11.12 17.03 -0.73
CA ARG A 340 12.50 17.53 -0.58
C ARG A 340 12.82 17.84 0.87
N LEU A 341 11.96 18.61 1.53
CA LEU A 341 12.15 18.99 2.94
C LEU A 341 12.15 17.77 3.86
N PHE A 342 11.23 16.82 3.64
CA PHE A 342 11.19 15.57 4.40
C PHE A 342 12.48 14.76 4.23
N SER A 343 12.94 14.55 3.00
CA SER A 343 14.16 13.79 2.73
C SER A 343 15.40 14.46 3.33
N GLN A 344 15.54 15.76 3.19
CA GLN A 344 16.73 16.51 3.62
C GLN A 344 16.79 16.70 5.13
N GLU A 345 15.65 16.91 5.78
CA GLU A 345 15.61 17.34 7.17
C GLU A 345 15.06 16.26 8.14
N VAL A 346 13.97 15.55 7.74
CA VAL A 346 13.36 14.55 8.62
C VAL A 346 14.11 13.24 8.62
N VAL A 347 14.43 12.70 7.45
CA VAL A 347 15.07 11.37 7.32
C VAL A 347 16.39 11.27 8.11
N PRO A 348 17.32 12.24 8.06
CA PRO A 348 18.55 12.17 8.84
C PRO A 348 18.31 12.23 10.36
N ARG A 349 17.32 13.05 10.80
CA ARG A 349 16.96 13.14 12.24
C ARG A 349 16.42 11.81 12.76
N VAL A 350 15.48 11.21 12.02
CA VAL A 350 14.88 9.90 12.37
C VAL A 350 15.97 8.81 12.43
N ARG A 351 16.82 8.72 11.41
CA ARG A 351 17.88 7.70 11.36
C ARG A 351 18.83 7.82 12.54
N ARG A 352 19.23 9.04 12.90
CA ARG A 352 20.08 9.32 14.05
C ARG A 352 19.40 8.94 15.36
N ALA A 353 18.16 9.38 15.56
CA ALA A 353 17.42 9.12 16.81
C ALA A 353 17.20 7.61 17.05
N ILE A 354 16.87 6.86 15.99
CA ILE A 354 16.71 5.40 16.08
C ILE A 354 18.05 4.72 16.36
N ALA A 355 19.14 5.13 15.70
CA ALA A 355 20.48 4.58 15.93
C ALA A 355 20.99 4.85 17.35
N ASP A 356 20.72 6.03 17.89
CA ASP A 356 21.13 6.44 19.23
C ASP A 356 20.24 5.86 20.34
N GLY A 357 19.18 5.09 20.01
CA GLY A 357 18.23 4.55 20.96
C GLY A 357 17.36 5.62 21.66
N ARG A 358 17.32 6.84 21.14
CA ARG A 358 16.53 7.95 21.70
C ARG A 358 15.05 7.73 21.43
N GLY A 359 14.22 7.75 22.49
CA GLY A 359 12.79 7.54 22.41
C GLY A 359 12.28 6.29 23.13
N ALA A 360 13.15 5.59 23.87
CA ALA A 360 12.80 4.43 24.70
C ALA A 360 12.49 4.82 26.16
N ALA A 361 12.27 6.11 26.47
CA ALA A 361 11.95 6.61 27.81
C ALA A 361 10.49 7.09 27.89
#